data_6af9f900dea3596cc75129d719be5bb9
#
_entry.id   6af9f900dea3596cc75129d719be5bb9
#
_cell.length_a   1.000
_cell.length_b   1.000
_cell.length_c   1.000
_cell.angle_alpha   90.00
_cell.angle_beta   90.00
_cell.angle_gamma   90.00
#
_symmetry.space_group_name_H-M   'P 1'
#
loop_
_entity.id
_entity.type
_entity.pdbx_description
1 polymer ?
#
loop_
_entity_poly.entity_id
_entity_poly.type
_entity_poly.pdbx_seq_one_letter_code
_entity_poly.pdbx_strand_id
1 'polypeptide(L)'
;LDQLVDKLREPRVHRIISELLSGAIEPGAMPPSEDDQLYVQDLGLIRTRPQVEIANPIYREIIPRALTWIAQTRIPQETAWYVDRDGRLDFSKLLNGFQQFFRENSEIWIERFDYKEASPQLLVQAFLQRIVNNGGRIDREYGLGRRRTDLLVQWPLDETQGFYGPVQRVVIELKLLHKSLTATIKEGLMQTADYMDRVGAEEGYLIVFDRTPEVSWEEKVLVRQEQYGEHRIGVWGM
;
A
#
# COMPACT_ATOMS: atom_id res chain seq x y z
N LEU A 1 -12.41 -19.93 -0.34
CA LEU A 1 -11.25 -19.05 -0.48
C LEU A 1 -10.28 -19.57 -1.53
N ASP A 2 -10.04 -20.87 -1.55
CA ASP A 2 -9.08 -21.53 -2.45
C ASP A 2 -9.43 -21.31 -3.94
N GLN A 3 -10.71 -21.39 -4.31
CA GLN A 3 -11.16 -21.09 -5.68
C GLN A 3 -10.87 -19.66 -6.11
N LEU A 4 -10.99 -18.69 -5.20
CA LEU A 4 -10.66 -17.28 -5.47
C LEU A 4 -9.16 -17.13 -5.70
N VAL A 5 -8.34 -17.75 -4.84
CA VAL A 5 -6.88 -17.72 -4.97
C VAL A 5 -6.43 -18.30 -6.30
N ASP A 6 -7.02 -19.43 -6.72
CA ASP A 6 -6.70 -20.06 -8.01
C ASP A 6 -7.08 -19.17 -9.19
N LYS A 7 -8.22 -18.50 -9.12
CA LYS A 7 -8.64 -17.53 -10.15
C LYS A 7 -7.75 -16.30 -10.20
N LEU A 8 -7.33 -15.79 -9.05
CA LEU A 8 -6.42 -14.67 -8.98
C LEU A 8 -5.00 -14.98 -9.53
N ARG A 9 -4.63 -16.24 -9.63
CA ARG A 9 -3.36 -16.70 -10.25
C ARG A 9 -3.41 -16.74 -11.78
N GLU A 10 -4.60 -16.68 -12.39
CA GLU A 10 -4.71 -16.62 -13.85
C GLU A 10 -4.13 -15.29 -14.36
N PRO A 11 -3.18 -15.29 -15.32
CA PRO A 11 -2.47 -14.07 -15.75
C PRO A 11 -3.39 -12.92 -16.15
N ARG A 12 -4.48 -13.22 -16.88
CA ARG A 12 -5.47 -12.22 -17.31
C ARG A 12 -6.28 -11.62 -16.16
N VAL A 13 -6.65 -12.43 -15.15
CA VAL A 13 -7.38 -11.97 -13.96
C VAL A 13 -6.47 -11.11 -13.11
N HIS A 14 -5.29 -11.59 -12.87
CA HIS A 14 -4.33 -10.93 -12.02
C HIS A 14 -3.95 -9.55 -12.58
N ARG A 15 -3.66 -9.43 -13.89
CA ARG A 15 -3.33 -8.14 -14.52
C ARG A 15 -4.40 -7.09 -14.22
N ILE A 16 -5.67 -7.37 -14.52
CA ILE A 16 -6.79 -6.44 -14.31
C ILE A 16 -6.96 -6.09 -12.82
N ILE A 17 -6.92 -7.08 -11.95
CA ILE A 17 -7.08 -6.86 -10.52
C ILE A 17 -5.94 -6.03 -9.95
N SER A 18 -4.71 -6.27 -10.40
CA SER A 18 -3.54 -5.51 -9.92
C SER A 18 -3.57 -4.06 -10.38
N GLU A 19 -3.97 -3.78 -11.62
CA GLU A 19 -4.15 -2.42 -12.13
C GLU A 19 -5.23 -1.67 -11.31
N LEU A 20 -6.35 -2.33 -11.01
CA LEU A 20 -7.41 -1.73 -10.20
C LEU A 20 -7.02 -1.49 -8.75
N LEU A 21 -6.14 -2.32 -8.20
CA LEU A 21 -5.66 -2.19 -6.83
C LEU A 21 -4.54 -1.14 -6.69
N SER A 22 -3.70 -0.99 -7.70
CA SER A 22 -2.61 -0.01 -7.70
C SER A 22 -3.06 1.40 -8.06
N GLY A 23 -4.21 1.55 -8.71
CA GLY A 23 -4.68 2.84 -9.22
C GLY A 23 -3.79 3.42 -10.33
N ALA A 24 -2.79 2.68 -10.78
CA ALA A 24 -1.82 3.10 -11.78
C ALA A 24 -2.09 2.40 -13.11
N ILE A 25 -2.47 3.16 -14.11
CA ILE A 25 -2.29 2.74 -15.52
C ILE A 25 -0.87 3.15 -15.87
N GLU A 26 0.02 2.20 -16.12
CA GLU A 26 1.37 2.53 -16.58
C GLU A 26 1.36 3.31 -17.89
N PRO A 27 2.19 4.35 -18.01
CA PRO A 27 2.41 4.99 -19.29
C PRO A 27 3.05 3.98 -20.26
N GLY A 28 2.28 3.52 -21.25
CA GLY A 28 2.71 2.55 -22.24
C GLY A 28 2.26 1.11 -22.01
N ALA A 29 1.58 0.80 -20.92
CA ALA A 29 0.92 -0.48 -20.75
C ALA A 29 -0.21 -0.63 -21.77
N MET A 30 -0.26 -1.80 -22.41
CA MET A 30 -1.36 -2.13 -23.31
C MET A 30 -2.63 -2.28 -22.45
N PRO A 31 -3.70 -1.53 -22.72
CA PRO A 31 -4.92 -1.64 -21.94
C PRO A 31 -5.40 -3.10 -21.93
N PRO A 32 -5.99 -3.57 -20.81
CA PRO A 32 -6.55 -4.91 -20.77
C PRO A 32 -7.51 -5.12 -21.92
N SER A 33 -7.46 -6.29 -22.54
CA SER A 33 -8.39 -6.60 -23.64
C SER A 33 -9.82 -6.56 -23.12
N GLU A 34 -10.76 -6.17 -23.97
CA GLU A 34 -12.18 -6.17 -23.64
C GLU A 34 -12.64 -7.58 -23.20
N ASP A 35 -12.12 -8.62 -23.85
CA ASP A 35 -12.38 -10.02 -23.49
C ASP A 35 -11.89 -10.38 -22.09
N ASP A 36 -10.71 -9.88 -21.66
CA ASP A 36 -10.20 -10.12 -20.32
C ASP A 36 -11.07 -9.41 -19.27
N GLN A 37 -11.50 -8.18 -19.56
CA GLN A 37 -12.40 -7.45 -18.65
C GLN A 37 -13.76 -8.14 -18.51
N LEU A 38 -14.34 -8.61 -19.60
CA LEU A 38 -15.59 -9.38 -19.59
C LEU A 38 -15.42 -10.66 -18.79
N TYR A 39 -14.34 -11.37 -18.99
CA TYR A 39 -14.05 -12.59 -18.24
C TYR A 39 -13.96 -12.34 -16.72
N VAL A 40 -13.24 -11.31 -16.30
CA VAL A 40 -13.09 -10.96 -14.88
C VAL A 40 -14.40 -10.45 -14.28
N GLN A 41 -15.23 -9.78 -15.09
CA GLN A 41 -16.59 -9.39 -14.72
C GLN A 41 -17.51 -10.62 -14.56
N ASP A 42 -17.45 -11.59 -15.45
CA ASP A 42 -18.23 -12.83 -15.36
C ASP A 42 -17.84 -13.66 -14.12
N LEU A 43 -16.59 -13.59 -13.69
CA LEU A 43 -16.15 -14.14 -12.41
C LEU A 43 -16.70 -13.38 -11.20
N GLY A 44 -17.37 -12.25 -11.40
CA GLY A 44 -17.92 -11.40 -10.34
C GLY A 44 -16.87 -10.65 -9.54
N LEU A 45 -15.63 -10.54 -10.02
CA LEU A 45 -14.53 -9.87 -9.31
C LEU A 45 -14.52 -8.36 -9.53
N ILE A 46 -14.99 -7.90 -10.71
CA ILE A 46 -15.10 -6.49 -11.05
C ILE A 46 -16.52 -6.14 -11.49
N ARG A 47 -16.86 -4.87 -11.42
CA ARG A 47 -18.00 -4.24 -12.10
C ARG A 47 -17.49 -3.17 -13.05
N THR A 48 -18.15 -3.01 -14.19
CA THR A 48 -17.69 -2.10 -15.25
C THR A 48 -18.50 -0.81 -15.33
N ARG A 49 -19.59 -0.70 -14.57
CA ARG A 49 -20.47 0.50 -14.55
C ARG A 49 -20.67 0.98 -13.11
N PRO A 50 -20.63 2.30 -12.83
CA PRO A 50 -20.37 3.41 -13.76
C PRO A 50 -18.91 3.52 -14.22
N GLN A 51 -17.98 2.89 -13.53
CA GLN A 51 -16.56 2.78 -13.85
C GLN A 51 -16.07 1.37 -13.50
N VAL A 52 -14.93 0.98 -14.05
CA VAL A 52 -14.32 -0.32 -13.73
C VAL A 52 -13.78 -0.27 -12.31
N GLU A 53 -14.27 -1.15 -11.45
CA GLU A 53 -13.84 -1.25 -10.05
C GLU A 53 -14.08 -2.66 -9.49
N ILE A 54 -13.45 -2.98 -8.36
CA ILE A 54 -13.68 -4.24 -7.64
C ILE A 54 -15.16 -4.35 -7.28
N ALA A 55 -15.78 -5.49 -7.58
CA ALA A 55 -17.23 -5.69 -7.55
C ALA A 55 -17.88 -5.40 -6.18
N ASN A 56 -17.16 -5.70 -5.09
CA ASN A 56 -17.70 -5.46 -3.75
C ASN A 56 -16.59 -5.15 -2.72
N PRO A 57 -16.95 -4.51 -1.59
CA PRO A 57 -15.98 -4.16 -0.53
C PRO A 57 -15.24 -5.37 0.07
N ILE A 58 -15.87 -6.53 0.15
CA ILE A 58 -15.25 -7.75 0.69
C ILE A 58 -14.08 -8.18 -0.19
N TYR A 59 -14.22 -8.11 -1.51
CA TYR A 59 -13.14 -8.44 -2.43
C TYR A 59 -11.99 -7.43 -2.36
N ARG A 60 -12.26 -6.15 -2.10
CA ARG A 60 -11.21 -5.14 -1.84
C ARG A 60 -10.33 -5.50 -0.65
N GLU A 61 -10.90 -6.20 0.33
CA GLU A 61 -10.19 -6.65 1.52
C GLU A 61 -9.50 -8.01 1.31
N ILE A 62 -10.22 -8.97 0.71
CA ILE A 62 -9.75 -10.36 0.60
C ILE A 62 -8.72 -10.54 -0.51
N ILE A 63 -8.89 -9.87 -1.67
CA ILE A 63 -8.00 -10.06 -2.80
C ILE A 63 -6.54 -9.72 -2.48
N PRO A 64 -6.22 -8.57 -1.86
CA PRO A 64 -4.83 -8.30 -1.48
C PRO A 64 -4.26 -9.29 -0.48
N ARG A 65 -5.08 -9.75 0.47
CA ARG A 65 -4.66 -10.78 1.43
C ARG A 65 -4.35 -12.10 0.71
N ALA A 66 -5.18 -12.47 -0.27
CA ALA A 66 -4.97 -13.67 -1.06
C ALA A 66 -3.71 -13.59 -1.94
N LEU A 67 -3.50 -12.44 -2.59
CA LEU A 67 -2.32 -12.21 -3.42
C LEU A 67 -1.02 -12.14 -2.63
N THR A 68 -1.09 -11.69 -1.39
CA THR A 68 0.08 -11.45 -0.53
C THR A 68 0.24 -12.50 0.58
N TRP A 69 -0.55 -13.58 0.56
CA TRP A 69 -0.56 -14.59 1.63
C TRP A 69 0.83 -15.20 1.88
N ILE A 70 1.59 -15.50 0.82
CA ILE A 70 2.95 -16.06 0.94
C ILE A 70 3.89 -15.05 1.62
N ALA A 71 3.77 -13.74 1.29
CA ALA A 71 4.54 -12.70 1.95
C ALA A 71 4.17 -12.60 3.42
N GLN A 72 2.88 -12.62 3.72
CA GLN A 72 2.40 -12.54 5.10
C GLN A 72 2.89 -13.70 5.97
N THR A 73 3.04 -14.92 5.42
CA THR A 73 3.56 -16.06 6.17
C THR A 73 5.05 -15.95 6.51
N ARG A 74 5.78 -15.12 5.80
CA ARG A 74 7.23 -14.88 6.05
C ARG A 74 7.48 -13.72 7.01
N ILE A 75 6.49 -12.89 7.30
CA ILE A 75 6.62 -11.79 8.24
C ILE A 75 6.63 -12.36 9.67
N PRO A 76 7.67 -12.10 10.49
CA PRO A 76 7.74 -12.60 11.85
C PRO A 76 6.54 -12.16 12.68
N GLN A 77 5.99 -13.08 13.47
CA GLN A 77 4.95 -12.78 14.47
C GLN A 77 5.62 -12.47 15.82
N GLU A 78 6.30 -11.36 15.91
CA GLU A 78 6.79 -10.90 17.20
C GLU A 78 5.76 -10.02 17.89
N THR A 79 5.67 -10.18 19.22
CA THR A 79 4.74 -9.42 20.05
C THR A 79 5.07 -7.93 20.03
N ALA A 80 4.19 -7.13 19.44
CA ALA A 80 4.06 -5.68 19.64
C ALA A 80 5.36 -4.82 19.64
N TRP A 81 6.44 -5.26 18.97
CA TRP A 81 7.70 -4.50 18.85
C TRP A 81 7.51 -3.12 18.20
N TYR A 82 6.40 -2.97 17.50
CA TYR A 82 5.99 -1.77 16.77
C TYR A 82 5.04 -0.85 17.58
N VAL A 83 4.72 -1.20 18.79
CA VAL A 83 3.93 -0.35 19.71
C VAL A 83 4.87 0.21 20.75
N ASP A 84 4.79 1.52 20.99
CA ASP A 84 5.56 2.20 22.01
C ASP A 84 4.93 2.02 23.42
N ARG A 85 5.56 2.63 24.42
CA ARG A 85 5.10 2.54 25.82
C ARG A 85 3.76 3.23 26.09
N ASP A 86 3.38 4.14 25.19
CA ASP A 86 2.15 4.92 25.27
C ASP A 86 1.02 4.27 24.47
N GLY A 87 1.25 3.05 23.94
CA GLY A 87 0.29 2.31 23.13
C GLY A 87 0.15 2.81 21.69
N ARG A 88 1.06 3.69 21.23
CA ARG A 88 1.06 4.21 19.86
C ARG A 88 1.84 3.29 18.92
N LEU A 89 1.45 3.25 17.66
CA LEU A 89 2.28 2.65 16.61
C LEU A 89 3.55 3.48 16.39
N ASP A 90 4.71 2.85 16.53
CA ASP A 90 5.99 3.41 16.10
C ASP A 90 6.19 3.14 14.60
N PHE A 91 5.70 4.07 13.79
CA PHE A 91 5.74 3.94 12.35
C PHE A 91 7.16 3.94 11.78
N SER A 92 8.09 4.60 12.42
CA SER A 92 9.50 4.55 12.00
C SER A 92 10.07 3.15 12.14
N LYS A 93 9.79 2.44 13.24
CA LYS A 93 10.16 1.03 13.39
C LYS A 93 9.46 0.15 12.36
N LEU A 94 8.17 0.37 12.13
CA LEU A 94 7.40 -0.38 11.14
C LEU A 94 8.00 -0.25 9.74
N LEU A 95 8.30 0.98 9.31
CA LEU A 95 8.85 1.22 7.99
C LEU A 95 10.30 0.71 7.85
N ASN A 96 11.11 0.79 8.90
CA ASN A 96 12.43 0.17 8.91
C ASN A 96 12.31 -1.36 8.78
N GLY A 97 11.38 -1.98 9.52
CA GLY A 97 11.12 -3.42 9.40
C GLY A 97 10.60 -3.79 8.00
N PHE A 98 9.75 -2.96 7.41
CA PHE A 98 9.28 -3.16 6.04
C PHE A 98 10.42 -3.02 5.02
N GLN A 99 11.27 -2.02 5.16
CA GLN A 99 12.41 -1.80 4.26
C GLN A 99 13.36 -2.99 4.26
N GLN A 100 13.66 -3.55 5.45
CA GLN A 100 14.46 -4.76 5.57
C GLN A 100 13.75 -5.98 4.92
N PHE A 101 12.48 -6.17 5.23
CA PHE A 101 11.67 -7.24 4.64
C PHE A 101 11.62 -7.12 3.10
N PHE A 102 11.44 -5.92 2.58
CA PHE A 102 11.41 -5.66 1.14
C PHE A 102 12.76 -5.99 0.50
N ARG A 103 13.88 -5.58 1.11
CA ARG A 103 15.22 -5.92 0.67
C ARG A 103 15.43 -7.43 0.54
N GLU A 104 15.05 -8.18 1.57
CA GLU A 104 15.27 -9.64 1.64
C GLU A 104 14.38 -10.44 0.68
N ASN A 105 13.26 -9.86 0.26
CA ASN A 105 12.24 -10.58 -0.49
C ASN A 105 11.95 -10.00 -1.88
N SER A 106 12.50 -8.84 -2.22
CA SER A 106 12.17 -8.14 -3.48
C SER A 106 12.51 -8.95 -4.73
N GLU A 107 13.65 -9.65 -4.75
CA GLU A 107 14.06 -10.49 -5.88
C GLU A 107 13.08 -11.62 -6.16
N ILE A 108 12.61 -12.30 -5.11
CA ILE A 108 11.64 -13.40 -5.22
C ILE A 108 10.30 -12.88 -5.77
N TRP A 109 9.95 -11.64 -5.48
CA TRP A 109 8.72 -11.02 -5.94
C TRP A 109 8.83 -10.53 -7.39
N ILE A 110 9.97 -10.01 -7.78
CA ILE A 110 10.26 -9.58 -9.14
C ILE A 110 10.29 -10.79 -10.09
N GLU A 111 10.87 -11.92 -9.66
CA GLU A 111 11.00 -13.13 -10.49
C GLU A 111 9.71 -13.97 -10.58
N ARG A 112 8.96 -14.10 -9.49
CA ARG A 112 7.77 -14.98 -9.45
C ARG A 112 6.49 -14.35 -9.94
N PHE A 113 6.40 -13.07 -9.87
CA PHE A 113 5.27 -12.34 -10.37
C PHE A 113 5.77 -11.47 -11.51
N ASP A 114 5.31 -11.71 -12.71
CA ASP A 114 5.49 -10.83 -13.89
C ASP A 114 4.94 -9.39 -13.66
N TYR A 115 4.85 -9.02 -12.38
CA TYR A 115 4.16 -7.85 -11.84
C TYR A 115 5.10 -6.74 -11.50
N LYS A 116 5.48 -6.05 -12.52
CA LYS A 116 6.37 -4.90 -12.36
C LYS A 116 5.71 -3.71 -11.63
N GLU A 117 4.39 -3.67 -11.42
CA GLU A 117 3.68 -2.41 -11.11
C GLU A 117 2.90 -2.37 -9.79
N ALA A 118 2.13 -3.38 -9.49
CA ALA A 118 1.32 -3.42 -8.26
C ALA A 118 2.07 -3.97 -7.05
N SER A 119 3.23 -4.55 -7.29
CA SER A 119 3.97 -5.34 -6.31
C SER A 119 4.39 -4.56 -5.05
N PRO A 120 5.05 -3.39 -5.13
CA PRO A 120 5.52 -2.70 -3.93
C PRO A 120 4.38 -2.19 -3.04
N GLN A 121 3.32 -1.64 -3.66
CA GLN A 121 2.16 -1.13 -2.92
C GLN A 121 1.39 -2.25 -2.22
N LEU A 122 1.19 -3.37 -2.89
CA LEU A 122 0.55 -4.55 -2.31
C LEU A 122 1.38 -5.14 -1.17
N LEU A 123 2.71 -5.11 -1.28
CA LEU A 123 3.61 -5.57 -0.22
C LEU A 123 3.53 -4.70 1.03
N VAL A 124 3.60 -3.37 0.88
CA VAL A 124 3.42 -2.45 2.01
C VAL A 124 2.10 -2.74 2.71
N GLN A 125 1.05 -2.87 1.93
CA GLN A 125 -0.26 -3.13 2.49
C GLN A 125 -0.34 -4.48 3.19
N ALA A 126 0.20 -5.55 2.59
CA ALA A 126 0.22 -6.86 3.22
C ALA A 126 0.98 -6.85 4.55
N PHE A 127 2.12 -6.17 4.57
CA PHE A 127 2.92 -5.99 5.76
C PHE A 127 2.14 -5.24 6.84
N LEU A 128 1.57 -4.10 6.49
CA LEU A 128 0.79 -3.29 7.42
C LEU A 128 -0.48 -4.01 7.88
N GLN A 129 -1.20 -4.70 7.00
CA GLN A 129 -2.40 -5.46 7.38
C GLN A 129 -2.09 -6.56 8.39
N ARG A 130 -0.96 -7.25 8.25
CA ARG A 130 -0.59 -8.27 9.24
C ARG A 130 -0.40 -7.69 10.63
N ILE A 131 0.16 -6.51 10.71
CA ILE A 131 0.44 -5.80 11.95
C ILE A 131 -0.84 -5.21 12.53
N VAL A 132 -1.61 -4.51 11.72
CA VAL A 132 -2.81 -3.78 12.11
C VAL A 132 -3.98 -4.72 12.42
N ASN A 133 -3.97 -5.96 11.94
CA ASN A 133 -4.98 -6.98 12.31
C ASN A 133 -5.05 -7.29 13.82
N ASN A 134 -4.09 -6.80 14.62
CA ASN A 134 -4.08 -6.93 16.07
C ASN A 134 -4.76 -5.76 16.80
N GLY A 135 -5.56 -4.95 16.12
CA GLY A 135 -6.34 -3.89 16.80
C GLY A 135 -6.55 -2.61 16.00
N GLY A 136 -5.84 -2.43 14.89
CA GLY A 136 -5.97 -1.26 14.03
C GLY A 136 -6.85 -1.48 12.78
N ARG A 137 -6.93 -0.44 11.95
CA ARG A 137 -7.65 -0.44 10.67
C ARG A 137 -6.81 0.23 9.59
N ILE A 138 -6.85 -0.32 8.39
CA ILE A 138 -6.26 0.28 7.19
C ILE A 138 -7.38 0.54 6.20
N ASP A 139 -7.58 1.80 5.89
CA ASP A 139 -8.45 2.23 4.82
C ASP A 139 -7.60 2.55 3.59
N ARG A 140 -7.94 1.94 2.47
CA ARG A 140 -7.30 2.17 1.18
C ARG A 140 -8.04 3.25 0.43
N GLU A 141 -7.30 3.98 -0.40
CA GLU A 141 -7.90 5.01 -1.25
C GLU A 141 -8.93 5.83 -0.47
N TYR A 142 -8.61 6.15 0.79
CA TYR A 142 -9.49 6.93 1.64
C TYR A 142 -9.66 8.31 1.01
N GLY A 143 -10.85 8.57 0.49
CA GLY A 143 -11.12 9.76 -0.30
C GLY A 143 -12.20 10.62 0.31
N LEU A 144 -11.85 11.88 0.50
CA LEU A 144 -12.80 12.97 0.68
C LEU A 144 -12.84 13.77 -0.64
N GLY A 145 -13.77 13.42 -1.54
CA GLY A 145 -13.91 14.08 -2.83
C GLY A 145 -13.12 13.41 -3.97
N ARG A 146 -12.44 14.21 -4.82
CA ARG A 146 -11.77 13.75 -6.06
C ARG A 146 -10.32 13.26 -5.85
N ARG A 147 -9.75 13.40 -4.65
CA ARG A 147 -8.39 12.98 -4.32
C ARG A 147 -8.44 11.92 -3.25
N ARG A 148 -7.52 10.96 -3.31
CA ARG A 148 -7.45 9.81 -2.42
C ARG A 148 -6.02 9.65 -1.94
N THR A 149 -5.84 9.32 -0.64
CA THR A 149 -4.57 8.82 -0.13
C THR A 149 -4.47 7.33 -0.42
N ASP A 150 -3.25 6.84 -0.63
CA ASP A 150 -3.05 5.42 -0.88
C ASP A 150 -3.45 4.58 0.34
N LEU A 151 -3.00 4.96 1.54
CA LEU A 151 -3.32 4.27 2.78
C LEU A 151 -3.57 5.25 3.93
N LEU A 152 -4.64 5.04 4.68
CA LEU A 152 -4.88 5.63 5.99
C LEU A 152 -4.86 4.54 7.04
N VAL A 153 -3.91 4.61 7.97
CA VAL A 153 -3.84 3.71 9.11
C VAL A 153 -4.47 4.39 10.33
N GLN A 154 -5.37 3.67 10.98
CA GLN A 154 -6.03 4.11 12.21
C GLN A 154 -5.73 3.11 13.31
N TRP A 155 -5.20 3.60 14.43
CA TRP A 155 -4.85 2.78 15.57
C TRP A 155 -5.47 3.33 16.85
N PRO A 156 -6.38 2.57 17.53
CA PRO A 156 -6.94 2.98 18.80
C PRO A 156 -5.85 3.09 19.87
N LEU A 157 -5.86 4.19 20.61
CA LEU A 157 -4.92 4.41 21.72
C LEU A 157 -5.46 3.90 23.05
N ASP A 158 -6.75 3.56 23.11
CA ASP A 158 -7.42 2.96 24.26
C ASP A 158 -8.16 1.70 23.80
N GLU A 159 -7.66 0.54 24.22
CA GLU A 159 -8.24 -0.76 23.85
C GLU A 159 -9.68 -0.92 24.31
N THR A 160 -10.07 -0.29 25.43
CA THR A 160 -11.42 -0.41 26.00
C THR A 160 -12.45 0.39 25.23
N GLN A 161 -12.06 1.54 24.68
CA GLN A 161 -12.92 2.41 23.89
C GLN A 161 -12.82 2.11 22.38
N GLY A 162 -11.74 1.48 21.95
CA GLY A 162 -11.48 1.16 20.54
C GLY A 162 -11.53 2.41 19.67
N PHE A 163 -12.23 2.34 18.54
CA PHE A 163 -12.37 3.46 17.60
C PHE A 163 -13.32 4.57 18.06
N TYR A 164 -13.99 4.42 19.19
CA TYR A 164 -14.81 5.48 19.81
C TYR A 164 -13.99 6.39 20.74
N GLY A 165 -12.77 5.97 21.09
CA GLY A 165 -11.82 6.73 21.87
C GLY A 165 -10.81 7.48 21.01
N PRO A 166 -9.68 7.90 21.60
CA PRO A 166 -8.59 8.54 20.85
C PRO A 166 -7.96 7.57 19.87
N VAL A 167 -7.71 8.04 18.64
CA VAL A 167 -7.19 7.25 17.53
C VAL A 167 -5.99 7.94 16.91
N GLN A 168 -4.86 7.27 16.87
CA GLN A 168 -3.72 7.68 16.05
C GLN A 168 -4.08 7.49 14.57
N ARG A 169 -3.90 8.55 13.78
CA ARG A 169 -4.10 8.53 12.33
C ARG A 169 -2.79 8.76 11.62
N VAL A 170 -2.46 7.87 10.70
CA VAL A 170 -1.23 7.95 9.91
C VAL A 170 -1.57 7.87 8.44
N VAL A 171 -1.15 8.87 7.69
CA VAL A 171 -1.28 8.93 6.23
C VAL A 171 -0.03 8.35 5.60
N ILE A 172 -0.19 7.49 4.61
CA ILE A 172 0.92 6.94 3.83
C ILE A 172 0.62 7.17 2.35
N GLU A 173 1.52 7.88 1.70
CA GLU A 173 1.52 8.06 0.25
C GLU A 173 2.62 7.20 -0.37
N LEU A 174 2.30 6.51 -1.46
CA LEU A 174 3.19 5.59 -2.14
C LEU A 174 3.50 6.13 -3.54
N LYS A 175 4.76 6.20 -3.90
CA LYS A 175 5.21 6.68 -5.21
C LYS A 175 6.17 5.70 -5.85
N LEU A 176 5.96 5.45 -7.13
CA LEU A 176 6.98 4.84 -7.98
C LEU A 176 7.87 5.94 -8.57
N LEU A 177 9.16 5.70 -8.60
CA LEU A 177 10.10 6.65 -9.20
C LEU A 177 10.00 6.59 -10.74
N HIS A 178 9.36 7.60 -11.34
CA HIS A 178 9.22 7.74 -12.80
C HIS A 178 9.98 8.95 -13.36
N LYS A 179 10.33 9.89 -12.48
CA LYS A 179 11.03 11.14 -12.80
C LYS A 179 12.26 11.25 -11.90
N SER A 180 12.83 12.44 -11.78
CA SER A 180 13.86 12.65 -10.77
C SER A 180 13.30 12.42 -9.36
N LEU A 181 14.12 11.89 -8.47
CA LEU A 181 13.78 11.67 -7.05
C LEU A 181 13.24 12.95 -6.39
N THR A 182 13.88 14.09 -6.68
CA THR A 182 13.46 15.39 -6.16
C THR A 182 12.05 15.78 -6.60
N ALA A 183 11.70 15.56 -7.85
CA ALA A 183 10.36 15.88 -8.37
C ALA A 183 9.30 14.95 -7.76
N THR A 184 9.61 13.64 -7.66
CA THR A 184 8.72 12.64 -7.05
C THR A 184 8.46 12.95 -5.58
N ILE A 185 9.51 13.30 -4.83
CA ILE A 185 9.38 13.66 -3.42
C ILE A 185 8.54 14.93 -3.26
N LYS A 186 8.82 15.97 -4.05
CA LYS A 186 8.06 17.23 -3.97
C LYS A 186 6.56 17.01 -4.20
N GLU A 187 6.20 16.21 -5.19
CA GLU A 187 4.80 15.86 -5.49
C GLU A 187 4.19 15.04 -4.35
N GLY A 188 4.89 14.02 -3.87
CA GLY A 188 4.44 13.17 -2.78
C GLY A 188 4.22 13.94 -1.48
N LEU A 189 5.14 14.83 -1.09
CA LEU A 189 5.01 15.67 0.10
C LEU A 189 3.76 16.55 0.04
N MET A 190 3.49 17.18 -1.10
CA MET A 190 2.29 17.98 -1.30
C MET A 190 1.02 17.17 -1.10
N GLN A 191 0.98 15.96 -1.64
CA GLN A 191 -0.18 15.07 -1.52
C GLN A 191 -0.34 14.56 -0.10
N THR A 192 0.74 14.11 0.54
CA THR A 192 0.72 13.65 1.93
C THR A 192 0.19 14.75 2.87
N ALA A 193 0.69 15.98 2.75
CA ALA A 193 0.25 17.10 3.57
C ALA A 193 -1.23 17.43 3.38
N ASP A 194 -1.71 17.50 2.11
CA ASP A 194 -3.13 17.75 1.81
C ASP A 194 -4.04 16.66 2.43
N TYR A 195 -3.59 15.42 2.47
CA TYR A 195 -4.35 14.34 3.13
C TYR A 195 -4.29 14.40 4.65
N MET A 196 -3.13 14.73 5.22
CA MET A 196 -3.00 14.90 6.67
C MET A 196 -3.98 15.94 7.19
N ASP A 197 -4.09 17.09 6.49
CA ASP A 197 -5.07 18.14 6.82
C ASP A 197 -6.51 17.64 6.78
N ARG A 198 -6.84 16.87 5.75
CA ARG A 198 -8.22 16.42 5.53
C ARG A 198 -8.70 15.38 6.55
N VAL A 199 -7.81 14.50 6.98
CA VAL A 199 -8.17 13.42 7.92
C VAL A 199 -7.81 13.75 9.36
N GLY A 200 -7.18 14.90 9.60
CA GLY A 200 -6.68 15.30 10.91
C GLY A 200 -5.60 14.33 11.41
N ALA A 201 -4.68 13.95 10.53
CA ALA A 201 -3.56 13.09 10.89
C ALA A 201 -2.38 13.93 11.38
N GLU A 202 -1.77 13.51 12.48
CA GLU A 202 -0.56 14.14 13.02
C GLU A 202 0.71 13.58 12.38
N GLU A 203 0.63 12.40 11.77
CA GLU A 203 1.76 11.68 11.18
C GLU A 203 1.52 11.40 9.70
N GLY A 204 2.54 11.66 8.88
CA GLY A 204 2.51 11.37 7.45
C GLY A 204 3.83 10.78 6.97
N TYR A 205 3.73 9.84 6.03
CA TYR A 205 4.87 9.15 5.44
C TYR A 205 4.72 9.08 3.93
N LEU A 206 5.83 9.33 3.25
CA LEU A 206 5.98 9.15 1.81
C LEU A 206 6.95 8.00 1.56
N ILE A 207 6.51 6.97 0.84
CA ILE A 207 7.36 5.85 0.46
C ILE A 207 7.59 5.92 -1.05
N VAL A 208 8.85 5.99 -1.46
CA VAL A 208 9.27 6.05 -2.85
C VAL A 208 9.97 4.75 -3.23
N PHE A 209 9.42 4.04 -4.20
CA PHE A 209 10.00 2.81 -4.74
C PHE A 209 10.80 3.13 -5.99
N ASP A 210 12.11 2.86 -5.93
CA ASP A 210 13.00 2.94 -7.10
C ASP A 210 13.20 1.54 -7.70
N ARG A 211 12.67 1.37 -8.90
CA ARG A 211 12.70 0.10 -9.63
C ARG A 211 13.80 0.04 -10.69
N THR A 212 14.71 1.00 -10.68
CA THR A 212 15.82 1.04 -11.63
C THR A 212 16.73 -0.16 -11.39
N PRO A 213 16.87 -1.10 -12.36
CA PRO A 213 17.60 -2.35 -12.13
C PRO A 213 19.08 -2.13 -11.86
N GLU A 214 19.67 -1.10 -12.46
CA GLU A 214 21.11 -0.81 -12.41
C GLU A 214 21.54 -0.06 -11.13
N VAL A 215 20.58 0.41 -10.34
CA VAL A 215 20.82 1.14 -9.10
C VAL A 215 20.91 0.14 -7.94
N SER A 216 21.98 0.23 -7.17
CA SER A 216 22.17 -0.66 -6.00
C SER A 216 21.13 -0.40 -4.90
N TRP A 217 20.91 -1.40 -4.04
CA TRP A 217 19.99 -1.23 -2.91
C TRP A 217 20.42 -0.08 -1.99
N GLU A 218 21.71 0.02 -1.73
CA GLU A 218 22.31 1.06 -0.88
C GLU A 218 22.05 2.48 -1.40
N GLU A 219 21.95 2.64 -2.71
CA GLU A 219 21.61 3.91 -3.36
C GLU A 219 20.10 4.23 -3.36
N LYS A 220 19.27 3.19 -3.33
CA LYS A 220 17.78 3.34 -3.25
C LYS A 220 17.32 3.66 -1.85
N VAL A 221 18.01 3.13 -0.84
CA VAL A 221 17.62 3.31 0.56
C VAL A 221 17.78 4.76 0.98
N LEU A 222 16.67 5.33 1.41
CA LEU A 222 16.58 6.70 1.88
C LEU A 222 15.68 6.73 3.11
N VAL A 223 16.14 7.37 4.17
CA VAL A 223 15.29 7.69 5.34
C VAL A 223 15.61 9.11 5.78
N ARG A 224 14.65 10.00 5.70
CA ARG A 224 14.80 11.38 6.12
C ARG A 224 13.47 12.01 6.52
N GLN A 225 13.53 13.14 7.20
CA GLN A 225 12.37 13.96 7.54
C GLN A 225 12.36 15.19 6.64
N GLU A 226 11.21 15.50 6.08
CA GLU A 226 11.01 16.69 5.26
C GLU A 226 9.92 17.56 5.87
N GLN A 227 10.10 18.88 5.73
CA GLN A 227 9.08 19.84 6.14
C GLN A 227 8.29 20.29 4.93
N TYR A 228 6.96 20.20 5.00
CA TYR A 228 6.05 20.75 4.00
C TYR A 228 4.90 21.50 4.68
N GLY A 229 4.88 22.82 4.54
CA GLY A 229 3.96 23.67 5.31
C GLY A 229 4.18 23.49 6.81
N GLU A 230 3.13 23.17 7.54
CA GLU A 230 3.16 22.91 8.98
C GLU A 230 3.47 21.43 9.30
N HIS A 231 3.47 20.56 8.29
CA HIS A 231 3.65 19.13 8.48
C HIS A 231 5.11 18.70 8.38
N ARG A 232 5.47 17.78 9.28
CA ARG A 232 6.73 17.04 9.24
C ARG A 232 6.45 15.64 8.72
N ILE A 233 6.96 15.33 7.54
CA ILE A 233 6.67 14.10 6.81
C ILE A 233 7.91 13.23 6.74
N GLY A 234 7.79 11.96 7.12
CA GLY A 234 8.86 10.97 6.94
C GLY A 234 8.93 10.51 5.49
N VAL A 235 10.14 10.47 4.92
CA VAL A 235 10.37 10.00 3.55
C VAL A 235 11.25 8.77 3.59
N TRP A 236 10.74 7.67 3.02
CA TRP A 236 11.45 6.40 2.85
C TRP A 236 11.64 6.11 1.36
N GLY A 237 12.87 5.71 0.97
CA GLY A 237 13.20 5.17 -0.35
C GLY A 237 13.56 3.69 -0.27
N MET A 238 13.18 2.92 -1.28
CA MET A 238 13.51 1.51 -1.40
C MET A 238 13.35 1.01 -2.83
#